data_914c95ddb3efa0acda55ba72a938cd35
#
_entry.id   914c95ddb3efa0acda55ba72a938cd35
#
_cell.length_a   1.000
_cell.length_b   1.000
_cell.length_c   1.000
_cell.angle_alpha   90.00
_cell.angle_beta   90.00
_cell.angle_gamma   90.00
#
_symmetry.space_group_name_H-M   'P 1'
#
loop_
_entity.id
_entity.type
_entity.pdbx_description
1 polymer ?
#
loop_
_entity_poly.entity_id
_entity_poly.type
_entity_poly.pdbx_seq_one_letter_code
_entity_poly.pdbx_strand_id
1 'polypeptide(L)'
;MLPRRLLRPPLPRLVASLPLAVLAWSSLALSTGRVHAESTMVAGTPGGKGAQVYCFMRGAGNSHDVSWQAAYALIKRQSASMFKTSPEHAAVMITEAVVQNPGSYPDCGKYLGSLFEKAASRDKEAAAAAESRETTPPPSRPGTF
;
A
#
# COMPACT_ATOMS: atom_id res chain seq x y z
N MET A 1 45.78 -21.74 -31.02
CA MET A 1 44.85 -20.82 -30.29
C MET A 1 44.94 -19.45 -30.92
N LEU A 2 44.00 -19.08 -31.78
CA LEU A 2 43.96 -17.84 -32.51
C LEU A 2 42.94 -16.84 -31.91
N PRO A 3 43.24 -15.59 -31.68
CA PRO A 3 42.27 -14.61 -31.20
C PRO A 3 41.35 -14.12 -32.32
N ARG A 4 40.06 -14.23 -32.12
CA ARG A 4 39.01 -13.69 -32.99
C ARG A 4 39.03 -12.17 -32.93
N ARG A 5 39.41 -11.54 -34.05
CA ARG A 5 39.25 -10.12 -34.29
C ARG A 5 37.78 -9.79 -34.47
N LEU A 6 37.19 -9.00 -33.54
CA LEU A 6 35.88 -8.39 -33.68
C LEU A 6 35.95 -7.26 -34.71
N LEU A 7 35.37 -7.46 -35.88
CA LEU A 7 35.11 -6.41 -36.88
C LEU A 7 34.02 -5.46 -36.33
N ARG A 8 34.39 -4.22 -36.13
CA ARG A 8 33.43 -3.11 -35.93
C ARG A 8 32.89 -2.69 -37.29
N PRO A 9 31.56 -2.56 -37.50
CA PRO A 9 30.98 -1.95 -38.68
C PRO A 9 31.15 -0.43 -38.64
N PRO A 10 31.36 0.23 -39.78
CA PRO A 10 31.47 1.68 -39.86
C PRO A 10 30.09 2.34 -39.77
N LEU A 11 30.02 3.40 -38.99
CA LEU A 11 28.84 4.25 -38.85
C LEU A 11 28.65 5.11 -40.10
N PRO A 12 27.48 5.19 -40.71
CA PRO A 12 27.23 6.15 -41.78
C PRO A 12 27.06 7.57 -41.21
N ARG A 13 27.87 8.49 -41.67
CA ARG A 13 27.67 9.92 -41.49
C ARG A 13 26.51 10.38 -42.37
N LEU A 14 25.34 10.56 -41.80
CA LEU A 14 24.23 11.27 -42.43
C LEU A 14 24.29 12.74 -42.02
N VAL A 15 24.86 13.52 -42.89
CA VAL A 15 24.74 14.99 -42.92
C VAL A 15 23.39 15.26 -43.58
N ALA A 16 22.40 15.66 -42.85
CA ALA A 16 21.12 16.10 -43.40
C ALA A 16 20.77 17.47 -42.82
N SER A 17 20.74 18.37 -43.74
CA SER A 17 20.35 19.77 -43.72
C SER A 17 19.03 20.01 -42.99
N LEU A 18 19.01 20.94 -42.04
CA LEU A 18 17.82 21.51 -41.42
C LEU A 18 17.09 22.46 -42.35
N PRO A 19 15.80 22.41 -42.53
CA PRO A 19 15.01 23.58 -42.83
C PRO A 19 14.48 24.20 -41.52
N LEU A 20 14.81 25.46 -41.36
CA LEU A 20 14.20 26.43 -40.44
C LEU A 20 12.72 26.67 -40.85
N ALA A 21 11.79 26.05 -40.24
CA ALA A 21 10.40 26.52 -40.18
C ALA A 21 9.60 25.54 -39.27
N VAL A 22 9.43 25.88 -38.01
CA VAL A 22 8.19 25.71 -37.18
C VAL A 22 8.47 26.32 -35.81
N LEU A 23 8.47 27.64 -35.75
CA LEU A 23 8.24 28.40 -34.51
C LEU A 23 6.78 28.82 -34.53
N ALA A 24 5.91 28.03 -33.96
CA ALA A 24 4.60 28.47 -33.45
C ALA A 24 3.69 27.25 -33.12
N TRP A 25 3.97 26.54 -32.01
CA TRP A 25 2.92 25.78 -31.28
C TRP A 25 3.48 25.30 -29.95
N SER A 26 3.88 26.23 -29.11
CA SER A 26 4.36 25.96 -27.77
C SER A 26 3.66 26.83 -26.75
N SER A 27 2.34 26.68 -26.56
CA SER A 27 1.67 27.37 -25.46
C SER A 27 0.33 26.73 -25.06
N LEU A 28 0.24 25.40 -24.92
CA LEU A 28 -0.95 24.81 -24.26
C LEU A 28 -0.67 23.43 -23.66
N ALA A 29 0.36 23.31 -22.84
CA ALA A 29 0.60 22.06 -22.09
C ALA A 29 1.17 22.31 -20.68
N LEU A 30 0.58 23.24 -19.94
CA LEU A 30 0.99 23.51 -18.55
C LEU A 30 -0.19 23.35 -17.57
N SER A 31 -0.94 22.27 -17.61
CA SER A 31 -1.99 22.09 -16.60
C SER A 31 -2.26 20.65 -16.15
N THR A 32 -1.48 19.64 -16.57
CA THR A 32 -1.74 18.25 -16.18
C THR A 32 -0.70 17.64 -15.25
N GLY A 33 0.35 18.40 -14.85
CA GLY A 33 1.48 17.85 -14.08
C GLY A 33 1.24 17.73 -12.57
N ARG A 34 0.21 18.34 -12.01
CA ARG A 34 0.04 18.37 -10.54
C ARG A 34 -0.62 17.13 -9.95
N VAL A 35 -1.53 16.51 -10.66
CA VAL A 35 -2.29 15.36 -10.13
C VAL A 35 -1.44 14.09 -10.05
N HIS A 36 -0.44 13.94 -10.91
CA HIS A 36 0.43 12.75 -10.92
C HIS A 36 1.50 12.76 -9.81
N ALA A 37 1.98 13.92 -9.38
CA ALA A 37 3.03 14.03 -8.37
C ALA A 37 2.52 13.60 -6.97
N GLU A 38 1.31 13.98 -6.63
CA GLU A 38 0.70 13.67 -5.33
C GLU A 38 0.35 12.18 -5.21
N SER A 39 -0.21 11.59 -6.26
CA SER A 39 -0.45 10.14 -6.34
C SER A 39 0.82 9.31 -6.22
N THR A 40 1.93 9.77 -6.78
CA THR A 40 3.22 9.07 -6.70
C THR A 40 3.82 9.13 -5.29
N MET A 41 3.65 10.25 -4.57
CA MET A 41 4.12 10.37 -3.20
C MET A 41 3.41 9.41 -2.25
N VAL A 42 2.09 9.30 -2.33
CA VAL A 42 1.32 8.37 -1.49
C VAL A 42 1.62 6.91 -1.81
N ALA A 43 1.75 6.57 -3.09
CA ALA A 43 2.12 5.22 -3.52
C ALA A 43 3.49 4.78 -2.98
N GLY A 44 4.42 5.72 -2.75
CA GLY A 44 5.74 5.47 -2.16
C GLY A 44 5.73 5.20 -0.66
N THR A 45 4.69 5.60 0.07
CA THR A 45 4.57 5.41 1.51
C THR A 45 4.29 3.96 1.89
N PRO A 46 4.60 3.53 3.12
CA PRO A 46 4.22 2.19 3.60
C PRO A 46 2.73 1.90 3.44
N GLY A 47 1.87 2.87 3.78
CA GLY A 47 0.42 2.77 3.61
C GLY A 47 0.00 2.64 2.15
N GLY A 48 0.56 3.44 1.25
CA GLY A 48 0.30 3.38 -0.19
C GLY A 48 0.71 2.04 -0.81
N LYS A 49 1.88 1.52 -0.46
CA LYS A 49 2.32 0.20 -0.93
C LYS A 49 1.46 -0.93 -0.33
N GLY A 50 1.08 -0.81 0.94
CA GLY A 50 0.13 -1.72 1.57
C GLY A 50 -1.23 -1.71 0.85
N ALA A 51 -1.74 -0.53 0.51
CA ALA A 51 -2.97 -0.37 -0.25
C ALA A 51 -2.87 -1.02 -1.64
N GLN A 52 -1.76 -0.83 -2.37
CA GLN A 52 -1.55 -1.47 -3.67
C GLN A 52 -1.66 -2.99 -3.57
N VAL A 53 -0.95 -3.61 -2.62
CA VAL A 53 -0.99 -5.07 -2.43
C VAL A 53 -2.39 -5.53 -2.03
N TYR A 54 -2.99 -4.87 -1.03
CA TYR A 54 -4.31 -5.24 -0.55
C TYR A 54 -5.37 -5.16 -1.64
N CYS A 55 -5.48 -4.02 -2.31
CA CYS A 55 -6.47 -3.77 -3.35
C CYS A 55 -6.29 -4.69 -4.55
N PHE A 56 -5.04 -4.89 -5.00
CA PHE A 56 -4.74 -5.81 -6.11
C PHE A 56 -5.16 -7.24 -5.77
N MET A 57 -4.79 -7.75 -4.61
CA MET A 57 -5.13 -9.11 -4.20
C MET A 57 -6.65 -9.30 -4.03
N ARG A 58 -7.34 -8.33 -3.42
CA ARG A 58 -8.80 -8.35 -3.29
C ARG A 58 -9.49 -8.32 -4.66
N GLY A 59 -9.00 -7.48 -5.57
CA GLY A 59 -9.49 -7.40 -6.94
C GLY A 59 -9.26 -8.67 -7.75
N ALA A 60 -8.19 -9.40 -7.46
CA ALA A 60 -7.87 -10.71 -8.04
C ALA A 60 -8.67 -11.88 -7.42
N GLY A 61 -9.60 -11.61 -6.49
CA GLY A 61 -10.47 -12.63 -5.89
C GLY A 61 -9.90 -13.31 -4.65
N ASN A 62 -8.75 -12.87 -4.13
CA ASN A 62 -8.23 -13.44 -2.88
C ASN A 62 -9.10 -13.05 -1.68
N SER A 63 -9.09 -13.90 -0.66
CA SER A 63 -9.79 -13.61 0.59
C SER A 63 -9.23 -12.38 1.30
N HIS A 64 -10.02 -11.80 2.23
CA HIS A 64 -9.56 -10.71 3.06
C HIS A 64 -8.28 -11.08 3.84
N ASP A 65 -8.27 -12.24 4.50
CA ASP A 65 -7.15 -12.66 5.36
C ASP A 65 -5.83 -12.77 4.60
N VAL A 66 -5.86 -13.40 3.42
CA VAL A 66 -4.65 -13.54 2.58
C VAL A 66 -4.14 -12.19 2.10
N SER A 67 -5.05 -11.34 1.60
CA SER A 67 -4.72 -10.00 1.11
C SER A 67 -4.19 -9.10 2.23
N TRP A 68 -4.81 -9.18 3.41
CA TRP A 68 -4.42 -8.44 4.60
C TRP A 68 -3.03 -8.85 5.11
N GLN A 69 -2.78 -10.16 5.23
CA GLN A 69 -1.48 -10.66 5.70
C GLN A 69 -0.33 -10.20 4.80
N ALA A 70 -0.52 -10.25 3.48
CA ALA A 70 0.49 -9.80 2.52
C ALA A 70 0.76 -8.28 2.65
N ALA A 71 -0.28 -7.47 2.70
CA ALA A 71 -0.18 -6.01 2.84
C ALA A 71 0.47 -5.63 4.19
N TYR A 72 0.04 -6.25 5.27
CA TYR A 72 0.57 -5.98 6.61
C TYR A 72 2.04 -6.39 6.74
N ALA A 73 2.42 -7.54 6.19
CA ALA A 73 3.83 -7.98 6.16
C ALA A 73 4.72 -6.97 5.41
N LEU A 74 4.22 -6.40 4.31
CA LEU A 74 4.93 -5.38 3.55
C LEU A 74 5.10 -4.09 4.37
N ILE A 75 4.04 -3.60 5.01
CA ILE A 75 4.08 -2.41 5.86
C ILE A 75 5.09 -2.59 6.99
N LYS A 76 5.07 -3.74 7.68
CA LYS A 76 6.03 -4.04 8.76
C LYS A 76 7.49 -4.01 8.30
N ARG A 77 7.77 -4.50 7.10
CA ARG A 77 9.14 -4.49 6.55
C ARG A 77 9.64 -3.09 6.20
N GLN A 78 8.73 -2.19 5.84
CA GLN A 78 9.07 -0.82 5.46
C GLN A 78 9.09 0.15 6.64
N SER A 79 8.42 -0.21 7.71
CA SER A 79 8.49 0.52 8.98
C SER A 79 9.82 0.20 9.66
N ALA A 80 10.90 0.84 9.19
CA ALA A 80 12.25 0.68 9.72
C ALA A 80 12.41 1.28 11.13
N SER A 81 11.33 1.75 11.75
CA SER A 81 11.35 2.36 13.06
C SER A 81 11.29 1.31 14.17
N MET A 82 11.85 1.66 15.32
CA MET A 82 11.79 0.88 16.56
C MET A 82 10.35 0.63 17.06
N PHE A 83 9.38 1.28 16.47
CA PHE A 83 7.96 1.11 16.76
C PHE A 83 7.33 0.11 15.79
N LYS A 84 6.95 -1.03 16.31
CA LYS A 84 6.21 -2.04 15.55
C LYS A 84 4.84 -1.47 15.19
N THR A 85 4.57 -1.32 13.89
CA THR A 85 3.25 -0.90 13.41
C THR A 85 2.21 -1.94 13.84
N SER A 86 1.21 -1.51 14.62
CA SER A 86 0.09 -2.39 15.00
C SER A 86 -0.78 -2.73 13.79
N PRO A 87 -1.52 -3.84 13.83
CA PRO A 87 -2.46 -4.18 12.77
C PRO A 87 -3.50 -3.08 12.52
N GLU A 88 -4.03 -2.49 13.58
CA GLU A 88 -5.03 -1.43 13.54
C GLU A 88 -4.47 -0.18 12.86
N HIS A 89 -3.26 0.22 13.21
CA HIS A 89 -2.60 1.35 12.59
C HIS A 89 -2.33 1.09 11.09
N ALA A 90 -1.91 -0.12 10.73
CA ALA A 90 -1.71 -0.49 9.34
C ALA A 90 -3.03 -0.45 8.53
N ALA A 91 -4.16 -0.85 9.14
CA ALA A 91 -5.47 -0.75 8.50
C ALA A 91 -5.86 0.71 8.23
N VAL A 92 -5.61 1.61 9.19
CA VAL A 92 -5.82 3.05 9.01
C VAL A 92 -4.94 3.60 7.88
N MET A 93 -3.65 3.25 7.84
CA MET A 93 -2.73 3.69 6.79
C MET A 93 -3.18 3.27 5.38
N ILE A 94 -3.69 2.04 5.23
CA ILE A 94 -4.24 1.54 3.96
C ILE A 94 -5.50 2.33 3.59
N THR A 95 -6.40 2.50 4.53
CA THR A 95 -7.66 3.22 4.32
C THR A 95 -7.40 4.66 3.90
N GLU A 96 -6.52 5.34 4.60
CA GLU A 96 -6.12 6.71 4.30
C GLU A 96 -5.54 6.82 2.87
N ALA A 97 -4.63 5.93 2.49
CA ALA A 97 -4.04 5.92 1.16
C ALA A 97 -5.10 5.76 0.06
N VAL A 98 -6.09 4.87 0.25
CA VAL A 98 -7.17 4.64 -0.71
C VAL A 98 -8.11 5.83 -0.80
N VAL A 99 -8.50 6.41 0.34
CA VAL A 99 -9.44 7.54 0.39
C VAL A 99 -8.82 8.80 -0.19
N GLN A 100 -7.55 9.05 0.08
CA GLN A 100 -6.85 10.22 -0.45
C GLN A 100 -6.55 10.10 -1.95
N ASN A 101 -6.46 8.88 -2.49
CA ASN A 101 -6.11 8.65 -3.89
C ASN A 101 -7.03 7.62 -4.58
N PRO A 102 -8.33 7.91 -4.69
CA PRO A 102 -9.29 6.96 -5.25
C PRO A 102 -8.98 6.58 -6.70
N GLY A 103 -8.38 7.48 -7.47
CA GLY A 103 -7.95 7.21 -8.84
C GLY A 103 -6.81 6.21 -8.97
N SER A 104 -5.95 6.08 -7.94
CA SER A 104 -4.87 5.10 -7.90
C SER A 104 -5.33 3.71 -7.43
N TYR A 105 -6.47 3.64 -6.74
CA TYR A 105 -7.02 2.41 -6.18
C TYR A 105 -8.49 2.23 -6.59
N PRO A 106 -8.78 2.10 -7.90
CA PRO A 106 -10.14 1.95 -8.38
C PRO A 106 -10.81 0.74 -7.72
N ASP A 107 -12.10 0.87 -7.38
CA ASP A 107 -12.90 -0.19 -6.74
C ASP A 107 -12.42 -0.72 -5.38
N CYS A 108 -11.32 -0.19 -4.82
CA CYS A 108 -10.80 -0.67 -3.55
C CYS A 108 -11.67 -0.26 -2.36
N GLY A 109 -12.39 0.85 -2.46
CA GLY A 109 -13.27 1.36 -1.40
C GLY A 109 -14.24 0.32 -0.87
N LYS A 110 -14.75 -0.56 -1.73
CA LYS A 110 -15.68 -1.65 -1.35
C LYS A 110 -15.08 -2.70 -0.40
N TYR A 111 -13.76 -2.78 -0.31
CA TYR A 111 -13.07 -3.75 0.55
C TYR A 111 -12.63 -3.18 1.90
N LEU A 112 -12.69 -1.86 2.09
CA LEU A 112 -12.14 -1.20 3.28
C LEU A 112 -12.85 -1.61 4.57
N GLY A 113 -14.15 -1.88 4.51
CA GLY A 113 -14.92 -2.35 5.67
C GLY A 113 -14.31 -3.59 6.35
N SER A 114 -13.85 -4.54 5.53
CA SER A 114 -13.25 -5.79 6.03
C SER A 114 -11.96 -5.58 6.85
N LEU A 115 -11.27 -4.44 6.69
CA LEU A 115 -10.05 -4.13 7.45
C LEU A 115 -10.35 -3.92 8.95
N PHE A 116 -11.57 -3.54 9.29
CA PHE A 116 -12.00 -3.20 10.65
C PHE A 116 -12.88 -4.28 11.30
N GLU A 117 -13.43 -5.20 10.53
CA GLU A 117 -14.34 -6.24 11.04
C GLU A 117 -13.69 -7.12 12.13
N LYS A 118 -12.42 -7.47 11.95
CA LYS A 118 -11.68 -8.30 12.90
C LYS A 118 -11.30 -7.54 14.18
N ALA A 119 -11.09 -6.23 14.11
CA ALA A 119 -10.89 -5.38 15.28
C ALA A 119 -12.18 -5.29 16.08
N ALA A 120 -13.30 -4.99 15.43
CA ALA A 120 -14.61 -4.94 16.07
C ALA A 120 -15.03 -6.28 16.70
N SER A 121 -14.67 -7.41 16.10
CA SER A 121 -14.93 -8.74 16.66
C SER A 121 -14.13 -9.00 17.94
N ARG A 122 -12.84 -8.62 17.94
CA ARG A 122 -11.98 -8.74 19.12
C ARG A 122 -12.44 -7.87 20.29
N ASP A 123 -12.88 -6.65 19.99
CA ASP A 123 -13.39 -5.73 21.01
C ASP A 123 -14.65 -6.29 21.66
N LYS A 124 -15.56 -6.90 20.88
CA LYS A 124 -16.74 -7.57 21.39
C LYS A 124 -16.40 -8.79 22.26
N GLU A 125 -15.43 -9.60 21.82
CA GLU A 125 -14.98 -10.77 22.54
C GLU A 125 -14.27 -10.40 23.86
N ALA A 126 -13.46 -9.34 23.85
CA ALA A 126 -12.80 -8.80 25.03
C ALA A 126 -13.84 -8.24 26.04
N ALA A 127 -14.85 -7.52 25.55
CA ALA A 127 -15.93 -7.02 26.39
C ALA A 127 -16.73 -8.15 27.05
N ALA A 128 -17.10 -9.18 26.28
CA ALA A 128 -17.81 -10.37 26.81
C ALA A 128 -16.95 -11.12 27.82
N ALA A 129 -15.65 -11.24 27.62
CA ALA A 129 -14.75 -11.89 28.57
C ALA A 129 -14.58 -11.07 29.87
N ALA A 130 -14.60 -9.74 29.78
CA ALA A 130 -14.57 -8.86 30.96
C ALA A 130 -15.84 -9.01 31.81
N GLU A 131 -16.99 -8.99 31.15
CA GLU A 131 -18.30 -9.20 31.82
C GLU A 131 -18.39 -10.55 32.50
N SER A 132 -17.87 -11.61 31.88
CA SER A 132 -17.83 -12.97 32.47
C SER A 132 -16.92 -13.05 33.70
N ARG A 133 -15.87 -12.22 33.78
CA ARG A 133 -14.99 -12.15 34.96
C ARG A 133 -15.63 -11.43 36.13
N GLU A 134 -16.44 -10.43 35.87
CA GLU A 134 -17.10 -9.62 36.90
C GLU A 134 -18.25 -10.39 37.59
N THR A 135 -18.87 -11.30 36.86
CA THR A 135 -19.93 -12.16 37.39
C THR A 135 -19.44 -13.41 38.15
N THR A 136 -18.11 -13.70 38.12
CA THR A 136 -17.56 -14.82 38.88
C THR A 136 -17.27 -14.38 40.33
N PRO A 137 -17.95 -14.97 41.37
CA PRO A 137 -17.66 -14.62 42.74
C PRO A 137 -16.22 -14.96 43.12
N PRO A 138 -15.57 -14.15 43.97
CA PRO A 138 -14.18 -14.40 44.34
C PRO A 138 -14.07 -15.77 45.02
N PRO A 139 -13.01 -16.55 44.75
CA PRO A 139 -12.81 -17.84 45.40
C PRO A 139 -12.76 -17.64 46.92
N SER A 140 -13.58 -18.40 47.62
CA SER A 140 -13.64 -18.40 49.08
C SER A 140 -12.25 -18.73 49.63
N ARG A 141 -11.64 -17.78 50.35
CA ARG A 141 -10.36 -18.02 51.03
C ARG A 141 -10.53 -19.22 51.97
N PRO A 142 -9.71 -20.28 51.88
CA PRO A 142 -9.74 -21.36 52.90
C PRO A 142 -9.36 -20.72 54.23
N GLY A 143 -10.25 -20.88 55.19
CA GLY A 143 -10.03 -20.40 56.54
C GLY A 143 -8.82 -21.08 57.14
N THR A 144 -7.85 -20.30 57.55
CA THR A 144 -6.76 -20.74 58.44
C THR A 144 -7.35 -20.94 59.84
N PHE A 145 -7.42 -22.21 60.25
CA PHE A 145 -7.56 -22.58 61.65
C PHE A 145 -6.21 -22.56 62.33
#